data_18949d75ebcefdd170988b2175c77969
#
_entry.id   18949d75ebcefdd170988b2175c77969
#
_cell.length_a   1.000
_cell.length_b   1.000
_cell.length_c   1.000
_cell.angle_alpha   90.00
_cell.angle_beta   90.00
_cell.angle_gamma   90.00
#
_symmetry.space_group_name_H-M   'P 1'
#
loop_
_entity.id
_entity.type
_entity.pdbx_description
1 polymer ?
#
loop_
_entity_poly.entity_id
_entity_poly.type
_entity_poly.pdbx_seq_one_letter_code
_entity_poly.pdbx_strand_id
1 'polypeptide(L)'
;MDSIRIAILSANNTPVAFMDNAHKKSMHYWGDELHEYLQGAANTYTFTVNAKHPDAEHVTVGNKVAFTHKGKSYYLNIVNTDQTEKIITATAWSLSFELINEDAGEYKAGKAMSFEEYLAIFDAERTLKLGLNEVSDKRITNEWTGTTSVLKRLFSLANVFSAEIEFETVLNRDYSLKEIVLNVYRKHSDTDSGVGEYRNDIVLRYGKGITGIRKTTDAEKLYTCIQPTGKDGLTINGLDKKEYDENGNIEYFTDGAIIRAPQARDRFPSNIVNKADAYILMRKEYDTDSKDKLYSMALSDLKTASEPVVTYEVDGYFDTNIGDTVRMQDQEWTPVLYLQARVSEQIRSLTNPKTAKTVFTNYKELTSEISDSLLQRMQDLINKNKVYTCSISTNNGIIFKNGIGSTTLTAYAYDNGVDVTGNLEIRWSKDGTEFYVGRSVTVNAEDVDVKAVYSFTAYENGVKRGYYEVTITDVMDGEDGKDGTDGTIKSDTPPDDKTKLWYDTVNNVIKYW
;
A
#
# COMPACT_ATOMS: atom_id res chain seq x y z
N MET A 1 -5.70 2.04 23.63
CA MET A 1 -6.46 2.60 22.50
C MET A 1 -7.77 1.87 22.43
N ASP A 2 -8.85 2.61 22.25
CA ASP A 2 -10.14 1.98 22.00
C ASP A 2 -10.08 1.30 20.63
N SER A 3 -10.55 0.05 20.57
CA SER A 3 -10.62 -0.69 19.30
C SER A 3 -11.60 0.01 18.37
N ILE A 4 -11.21 0.15 17.12
CA ILE A 4 -12.11 0.69 16.10
C ILE A 4 -12.99 -0.44 15.58
N ARG A 5 -14.29 -0.22 15.67
CA ARG A 5 -15.28 -1.13 15.11
C ARG A 5 -15.43 -0.87 13.62
N ILE A 6 -15.30 -1.94 12.84
CA ILE A 6 -15.42 -1.91 11.38
C ILE A 6 -16.63 -2.73 10.98
N ALA A 7 -17.56 -2.13 10.25
CA ALA A 7 -18.69 -2.84 9.68
C ALA A 7 -18.28 -3.48 8.35
N ILE A 8 -18.77 -4.69 8.09
CA ILE A 8 -18.74 -5.32 6.77
C ILE A 8 -20.15 -5.21 6.20
N LEU A 9 -20.26 -4.64 5.01
CA LEU A 9 -21.53 -4.46 4.33
C LEU A 9 -21.56 -5.36 3.09
N SER A 10 -22.72 -5.89 2.79
CA SER A 10 -22.97 -6.63 1.55
C SER A 10 -22.84 -5.72 0.32
N ALA A 11 -22.84 -6.32 -0.86
CA ALA A 11 -22.89 -5.59 -2.13
C ALA A 11 -24.04 -4.57 -2.19
N ASN A 12 -25.15 -4.86 -1.50
CA ASN A 12 -26.34 -4.01 -1.44
C ASN A 12 -26.30 -2.99 -0.28
N ASN A 13 -25.12 -2.67 0.25
CA ASN A 13 -24.91 -1.66 1.28
C ASN A 13 -25.63 -1.95 2.61
N THR A 14 -25.87 -3.23 2.93
CA THR A 14 -26.50 -3.68 4.18
C THR A 14 -25.43 -4.25 5.12
N PRO A 15 -25.34 -3.83 6.39
CA PRO A 15 -24.42 -4.42 7.35
C PRO A 15 -24.69 -5.91 7.55
N VAL A 16 -23.67 -6.75 7.38
CA VAL A 16 -23.77 -8.21 7.49
C VAL A 16 -22.87 -8.78 8.59
N ALA A 17 -21.78 -8.09 8.93
CA ALA A 17 -20.87 -8.50 9.99
C ALA A 17 -20.12 -7.30 10.57
N PHE A 18 -19.41 -7.54 11.68
CA PHE A 18 -18.56 -6.54 12.31
C PHE A 18 -17.22 -7.15 12.72
N MET A 19 -16.15 -6.37 12.53
CA MET A 19 -14.85 -6.62 13.12
C MET A 19 -14.64 -5.68 14.31
N ASP A 20 -14.25 -6.23 15.47
CA ASP A 20 -14.02 -5.45 16.67
C ASP A 20 -13.06 -6.17 17.62
N ASN A 21 -11.88 -5.64 17.83
CA ASN A 21 -10.85 -6.23 18.68
C ASN A 21 -11.12 -6.03 20.19
N ALA A 22 -12.10 -5.17 20.58
CA ALA A 22 -12.48 -5.02 21.96
C ALA A 22 -13.42 -6.15 22.45
N HIS A 23 -14.08 -6.86 21.54
CA HIS A 23 -15.09 -7.84 21.89
C HIS A 23 -14.65 -9.25 21.53
N LYS A 24 -14.49 -10.14 22.52
CA LYS A 24 -13.98 -11.52 22.36
C LYS A 24 -14.76 -12.38 21.35
N LYS A 25 -16.04 -12.11 21.13
CA LYS A 25 -16.90 -12.88 20.20
C LYS A 25 -16.96 -12.28 18.80
N SER A 26 -16.46 -11.07 18.61
CA SER A 26 -16.42 -10.43 17.30
C SER A 26 -15.27 -10.98 16.49
N MET A 27 -15.36 -10.87 15.19
CA MET A 27 -14.24 -11.16 14.29
C MET A 27 -13.13 -10.14 14.57
N HIS A 28 -11.96 -10.61 14.93
CA HIS A 28 -10.79 -9.77 15.16
C HIS A 28 -10.03 -9.55 13.85
N TYR A 29 -9.40 -8.38 13.73
CA TYR A 29 -8.56 -8.01 12.60
C TYR A 29 -7.19 -7.55 13.06
N TRP A 30 -6.18 -7.73 12.21
CA TRP A 30 -4.79 -7.36 12.48
C TRP A 30 -4.03 -7.18 11.18
N GLY A 31 -2.75 -6.73 11.30
CA GLY A 31 -1.88 -6.50 10.14
C GLY A 31 -2.48 -5.47 9.18
N ASP A 32 -3.27 -4.57 9.71
CA ASP A 32 -4.04 -3.63 8.95
C ASP A 32 -3.22 -2.40 8.55
N GLU A 33 -3.54 -1.87 7.37
CA GLU A 33 -2.93 -0.69 6.81
C GLU A 33 -3.98 0.17 6.11
N LEU A 34 -4.20 1.37 6.65
CA LEU A 34 -4.97 2.42 6.00
C LEU A 34 -4.00 3.38 5.32
N HIS A 35 -4.07 3.47 4.00
CA HIS A 35 -3.24 4.35 3.20
C HIS A 35 -4.10 5.45 2.58
N GLU A 36 -3.75 6.69 2.89
CA GLU A 36 -4.42 7.90 2.41
C GLU A 36 -3.47 8.74 1.56
N TYR A 37 -4.01 9.41 0.54
CA TYR A 37 -3.26 10.20 -0.42
C TYR A 37 -3.88 11.59 -0.59
N LEU A 38 -3.05 12.62 -0.69
CA LEU A 38 -3.49 13.97 -1.02
C LEU A 38 -3.98 14.05 -2.47
N GLN A 39 -3.25 13.38 -3.37
CA GLN A 39 -3.60 13.30 -4.78
C GLN A 39 -4.57 12.16 -5.01
N GLY A 40 -5.69 12.49 -5.65
CA GLY A 40 -6.64 11.49 -6.11
C GLY A 40 -7.67 11.09 -5.09
N ALA A 41 -7.68 11.66 -3.88
CA ALA A 41 -8.62 11.35 -2.81
C ALA A 41 -8.84 9.82 -2.60
N ALA A 42 -7.86 9.03 -2.98
CA ALA A 42 -7.91 7.58 -2.89
C ALA A 42 -7.45 7.12 -1.51
N ASN A 43 -8.25 6.26 -0.92
CA ASN A 43 -7.87 5.56 0.30
C ASN A 43 -7.86 4.06 0.01
N THR A 44 -6.86 3.38 0.54
CA THR A 44 -6.82 1.91 0.51
C THR A 44 -6.77 1.39 1.95
N TYR A 45 -7.41 0.27 2.19
CA TYR A 45 -7.38 -0.39 3.49
C TYR A 45 -7.14 -1.88 3.29
N THR A 46 -6.05 -2.37 3.85
CA THR A 46 -5.72 -3.80 3.87
C THR A 46 -5.83 -4.29 5.31
N PHE A 47 -6.36 -5.50 5.51
CA PHE A 47 -6.52 -6.10 6.82
C PHE A 47 -6.57 -7.61 6.71
N THR A 48 -6.28 -8.29 7.83
CA THR A 48 -6.31 -9.75 7.93
C THR A 48 -7.28 -10.18 9.02
N VAL A 49 -8.04 -11.25 8.77
CA VAL A 49 -8.97 -11.87 9.72
C VAL A 49 -8.78 -13.38 9.80
N ASN A 50 -9.32 -14.01 10.84
CA ASN A 50 -9.34 -15.46 10.98
C ASN A 50 -10.39 -16.08 10.05
N ALA A 51 -9.97 -16.89 9.08
CA ALA A 51 -10.86 -17.55 8.11
C ALA A 51 -11.86 -18.55 8.73
N LYS A 52 -11.62 -18.98 9.98
CA LYS A 52 -12.51 -19.90 10.70
C LYS A 52 -13.58 -19.20 11.51
N HIS A 53 -13.59 -17.85 11.55
CA HIS A 53 -14.67 -17.13 12.21
C HIS A 53 -15.97 -17.28 11.40
N PRO A 54 -17.14 -17.46 12.04
CA PRO A 54 -18.42 -17.61 11.31
C PRO A 54 -18.69 -16.47 10.32
N ASP A 55 -18.35 -15.24 10.68
CA ASP A 55 -18.59 -14.06 9.83
C ASP A 55 -17.50 -13.84 8.77
N ALA A 56 -16.47 -14.68 8.71
CA ALA A 56 -15.37 -14.51 7.75
C ALA A 56 -15.81 -14.68 6.28
N GLU A 57 -16.91 -15.42 6.04
CA GLU A 57 -17.51 -15.57 4.70
C GLU A 57 -17.95 -14.23 4.10
N HIS A 58 -18.21 -13.23 4.94
CA HIS A 58 -18.57 -11.89 4.49
C HIS A 58 -17.37 -11.03 4.06
N VAL A 59 -16.13 -11.46 4.36
CA VAL A 59 -14.90 -10.81 3.86
C VAL A 59 -14.62 -11.33 2.46
N THR A 60 -15.36 -10.82 1.49
CA THR A 60 -15.30 -11.25 0.08
C THR A 60 -15.36 -10.08 -0.88
N VAL A 61 -14.82 -10.27 -2.09
CA VAL A 61 -14.85 -9.25 -3.15
C VAL A 61 -16.30 -8.85 -3.47
N GLY A 62 -16.52 -7.54 -3.64
CA GLY A 62 -17.83 -6.92 -3.86
C GLY A 62 -18.53 -6.47 -2.59
N ASN A 63 -18.19 -7.01 -1.42
CA ASN A 63 -18.61 -6.45 -0.14
C ASN A 63 -17.77 -5.22 0.22
N LYS A 64 -18.18 -4.51 1.26
CA LYS A 64 -17.54 -3.25 1.64
C LYS A 64 -17.15 -3.27 3.12
N VAL A 65 -16.18 -2.44 3.47
CA VAL A 65 -15.84 -2.14 4.86
C VAL A 65 -16.12 -0.67 5.14
N ALA A 66 -16.72 -0.39 6.30
CA ALA A 66 -17.01 0.98 6.70
C ALA A 66 -16.71 1.19 8.19
N PHE A 67 -16.09 2.31 8.49
CA PHE A 67 -15.72 2.71 9.84
C PHE A 67 -15.51 4.21 9.95
N THR A 68 -15.43 4.71 11.18
CA THR A 68 -15.06 6.10 11.48
C THR A 68 -13.79 6.10 12.32
N HIS A 69 -12.81 6.89 11.89
CA HIS A 69 -11.56 7.09 12.61
C HIS A 69 -11.20 8.57 12.64
N LYS A 70 -10.90 9.12 13.84
CA LYS A 70 -10.57 10.54 14.04
C LYS A 70 -11.57 11.51 13.41
N GLY A 71 -12.86 11.18 13.47
CA GLY A 71 -13.92 12.03 12.91
C GLY A 71 -14.14 11.90 11.41
N LYS A 72 -13.26 11.19 10.68
CA LYS A 72 -13.40 10.92 9.26
C LYS A 72 -14.04 9.54 9.04
N SER A 73 -14.99 9.47 8.14
CA SER A 73 -15.66 8.22 7.76
C SER A 73 -15.02 7.60 6.53
N TYR A 74 -14.93 6.29 6.53
CA TYR A 74 -14.36 5.48 5.46
C TYR A 74 -15.39 4.47 5.00
N TYR A 75 -15.53 4.35 3.69
CA TYR A 75 -16.36 3.36 3.03
C TYR A 75 -15.61 2.85 1.80
N LEU A 76 -15.18 1.60 1.86
CA LEU A 76 -14.25 1.04 0.89
C LEU A 76 -14.77 -0.29 0.36
N ASN A 77 -14.69 -0.48 -0.95
CA ASN A 77 -15.04 -1.73 -1.63
C ASN A 77 -13.92 -2.74 -1.47
N ILE A 78 -14.22 -3.95 -1.03
CA ILE A 78 -13.27 -5.07 -1.04
C ILE A 78 -13.07 -5.48 -2.50
N VAL A 79 -11.84 -5.26 -3.00
CA VAL A 79 -11.48 -5.51 -4.40
C VAL A 79 -10.58 -6.74 -4.57
N ASN A 80 -9.97 -7.18 -3.49
CA ASN A 80 -9.11 -8.36 -3.48
C ASN A 80 -9.20 -9.07 -2.14
N THR A 81 -9.20 -10.40 -2.17
CA THR A 81 -9.06 -11.25 -0.99
C THR A 81 -8.08 -12.38 -1.30
N ASP A 82 -7.14 -12.61 -0.39
CA ASP A 82 -6.26 -13.77 -0.38
C ASP A 82 -6.60 -14.63 0.83
N GLN A 83 -6.98 -15.88 0.59
CA GLN A 83 -7.48 -16.77 1.63
C GLN A 83 -6.66 -18.04 1.73
N THR A 84 -6.23 -18.34 2.93
CA THR A 84 -5.68 -19.64 3.34
C THR A 84 -6.69 -20.38 4.22
N GLU A 85 -6.36 -21.59 4.66
CA GLU A 85 -7.17 -22.35 5.62
C GLU A 85 -7.34 -21.63 6.98
N LYS A 86 -6.48 -20.66 7.30
CA LYS A 86 -6.42 -20.02 8.61
C LYS A 86 -6.80 -18.56 8.59
N ILE A 87 -6.46 -17.85 7.52
CA ILE A 87 -6.61 -16.38 7.43
C ILE A 87 -7.19 -15.96 6.09
N ILE A 88 -7.86 -14.81 6.11
CA ILE A 88 -8.23 -14.04 4.92
C ILE A 88 -7.54 -12.68 5.04
N THR A 89 -6.76 -12.30 4.04
CA THR A 89 -6.26 -10.93 3.88
C THR A 89 -7.07 -10.25 2.80
N ALA A 90 -7.66 -9.11 3.12
CA ALA A 90 -8.50 -8.35 2.20
C ALA A 90 -7.89 -6.98 1.93
N THR A 91 -8.02 -6.52 0.69
CA THR A 91 -7.70 -5.14 0.28
C THR A 91 -8.96 -4.46 -0.21
N ALA A 92 -9.24 -3.29 0.33
CA ALA A 92 -10.41 -2.51 0.01
C ALA A 92 -10.02 -1.09 -0.44
N TRP A 93 -10.80 -0.52 -1.38
CA TRP A 93 -10.53 0.77 -2.00
C TRP A 93 -11.71 1.72 -1.81
N SER A 94 -11.42 3.02 -1.71
CA SER A 94 -12.47 4.03 -1.57
C SER A 94 -13.36 4.12 -2.83
N LEU A 95 -14.58 4.62 -2.65
CA LEU A 95 -15.55 4.78 -3.75
C LEU A 95 -15.08 5.71 -4.88
N SER A 96 -14.08 6.55 -4.63
CA SER A 96 -13.51 7.37 -5.71
C SER A 96 -12.95 6.55 -6.88
N PHE A 97 -12.68 5.26 -6.65
CA PHE A 97 -12.26 4.35 -7.73
C PHE A 97 -13.40 3.94 -8.66
N GLU A 98 -14.64 3.93 -8.20
CA GLU A 98 -15.80 3.67 -9.08
C GLU A 98 -15.88 4.75 -10.16
N LEU A 99 -15.57 5.99 -9.83
CA LEU A 99 -15.52 7.11 -10.78
C LEU A 99 -14.42 6.97 -11.84
N ILE A 100 -13.41 6.10 -11.64
CA ILE A 100 -12.37 5.84 -12.63
C ILE A 100 -12.91 5.06 -13.84
N ASN A 101 -13.92 4.24 -13.63
CA ASN A 101 -14.48 3.37 -14.65
C ASN A 101 -15.63 4.02 -15.44
N GLU A 102 -16.13 5.17 -14.99
CA GLU A 102 -17.13 5.95 -15.71
C GLU A 102 -16.45 6.95 -16.65
N ASP A 103 -16.99 7.10 -17.85
CA ASP A 103 -16.42 7.96 -18.89
C ASP A 103 -17.10 9.34 -18.94
N ALA A 104 -16.29 10.38 -18.93
CA ALA A 104 -16.70 11.74 -19.29
C ALA A 104 -16.24 12.05 -20.72
N GLY A 105 -17.17 12.33 -21.61
CA GLY A 105 -16.91 12.69 -23.00
C GLY A 105 -16.28 14.08 -23.16
N GLU A 106 -16.09 14.47 -24.41
CA GLU A 106 -15.69 15.83 -24.77
C GLU A 106 -16.75 16.84 -24.38
N TYR A 107 -16.34 18.03 -24.00
CA TYR A 107 -17.24 19.12 -23.66
C TYR A 107 -16.62 20.47 -23.98
N LYS A 108 -17.40 21.33 -24.64
CA LYS A 108 -17.04 22.72 -24.95
C LYS A 108 -18.08 23.68 -24.35
N ALA A 109 -17.63 24.52 -23.44
CA ALA A 109 -18.50 25.51 -22.83
C ALA A 109 -18.83 26.66 -23.81
N GLY A 110 -20.11 26.94 -24.01
CA GLY A 110 -20.55 28.06 -24.79
C GLY A 110 -20.50 29.41 -24.06
N LYS A 111 -20.27 29.40 -22.75
CA LYS A 111 -20.17 30.56 -21.87
C LYS A 111 -19.30 30.27 -20.67
N ALA A 112 -18.92 31.31 -19.92
CA ALA A 112 -18.25 31.12 -18.64
C ALA A 112 -19.18 30.44 -17.62
N MET A 113 -18.75 29.34 -17.03
CA MET A 113 -19.50 28.48 -16.12
C MET A 113 -18.81 28.38 -14.76
N SER A 114 -19.59 28.14 -13.70
CA SER A 114 -19.07 27.86 -12.37
C SER A 114 -18.57 26.40 -12.25
N PHE A 115 -17.86 26.11 -11.19
CA PHE A 115 -17.44 24.74 -10.88
C PHE A 115 -18.66 23.80 -10.76
N GLU A 116 -19.70 24.22 -10.08
CA GLU A 116 -20.94 23.46 -9.88
C GLU A 116 -21.66 23.16 -11.21
N GLU A 117 -21.71 24.14 -12.13
CA GLU A 117 -22.31 23.96 -13.45
C GLU A 117 -21.55 22.90 -14.28
N TYR A 118 -20.22 22.87 -14.17
CA TYR A 118 -19.40 21.82 -14.80
C TYR A 118 -19.53 20.46 -14.11
N LEU A 119 -19.58 20.45 -12.77
CA LEU A 119 -19.77 19.21 -11.99
C LEU A 119 -21.08 18.53 -12.42
N ALA A 120 -22.17 19.29 -12.56
CA ALA A 120 -23.47 18.75 -12.99
C ALA A 120 -23.47 18.12 -14.39
N ILE A 121 -22.46 18.45 -15.23
CA ILE A 121 -22.28 17.86 -16.56
C ILE A 121 -21.44 16.60 -16.48
N PHE A 122 -20.34 16.64 -15.72
CA PHE A 122 -19.39 15.53 -15.67
C PHE A 122 -19.81 14.43 -14.70
N ASP A 123 -20.56 14.74 -13.65
CA ASP A 123 -21.25 13.81 -12.76
C ASP A 123 -22.74 13.75 -13.13
N ALA A 124 -23.02 13.23 -14.32
CA ALA A 124 -24.38 13.21 -14.89
C ALA A 124 -25.37 12.40 -14.03
N GLU A 125 -24.90 11.37 -13.35
CA GLU A 125 -25.70 10.53 -12.45
C GLU A 125 -25.91 11.16 -11.06
N ARG A 126 -25.24 12.29 -10.80
CA ARG A 126 -25.29 13.01 -9.51
C ARG A 126 -24.89 12.13 -8.32
N THR A 127 -23.83 11.39 -8.50
CA THR A 127 -23.25 10.54 -7.45
C THR A 127 -22.60 11.34 -6.35
N LEU A 128 -22.19 12.58 -6.65
CA LEU A 128 -21.47 13.47 -5.76
C LEU A 128 -22.38 14.64 -5.33
N LYS A 129 -22.32 14.94 -4.04
CA LYS A 129 -22.89 16.15 -3.48
C LYS A 129 -21.80 17.22 -3.33
N LEU A 130 -21.97 18.37 -3.93
CA LEU A 130 -21.06 19.50 -3.71
C LEU A 130 -21.19 19.98 -2.25
N GLY A 131 -20.07 19.92 -1.51
CA GLY A 131 -19.95 20.44 -0.15
C GLY A 131 -19.36 21.83 -0.12
N LEU A 132 -18.19 21.99 0.54
CA LEU A 132 -17.44 23.23 0.53
C LEU A 132 -17.04 23.59 -0.91
N ASN A 133 -17.21 24.85 -1.28
CA ASN A 133 -16.77 25.36 -2.58
C ASN A 133 -16.15 26.74 -2.42
N GLU A 134 -14.84 26.81 -2.24
CA GLU A 134 -14.09 28.04 -2.07
C GLU A 134 -13.82 28.79 -3.39
N VAL A 135 -14.14 28.19 -4.54
CA VAL A 135 -14.01 28.81 -5.87
C VAL A 135 -15.36 29.18 -6.49
N SER A 136 -16.40 29.30 -5.66
CA SER A 136 -17.75 29.64 -6.10
C SER A 136 -17.85 31.03 -6.80
N ASP A 137 -16.88 31.89 -6.53
CA ASP A 137 -16.72 33.23 -7.15
C ASP A 137 -16.18 33.16 -8.60
N LYS A 138 -15.60 32.04 -9.02
CA LYS A 138 -14.98 31.88 -10.34
C LYS A 138 -15.96 31.37 -11.37
N ARG A 139 -15.87 31.94 -12.58
CA ARG A 139 -16.54 31.45 -13.78
C ARG A 139 -15.55 31.40 -14.94
N ILE A 140 -15.44 30.25 -15.57
CA ILE A 140 -14.40 29.98 -16.57
C ILE A 140 -15.05 29.36 -17.80
N THR A 141 -14.61 29.73 -19.00
CA THR A 141 -14.92 29.02 -20.24
C THR A 141 -13.79 28.09 -20.55
N ASN A 142 -14.08 26.81 -20.68
CA ASN A 142 -13.06 25.80 -21.03
C ASN A 142 -13.62 24.78 -22.03
N GLU A 143 -12.70 24.09 -22.70
CA GLU A 143 -13.00 23.01 -23.62
C GLU A 143 -12.15 21.80 -23.24
N TRP A 144 -12.78 20.66 -23.18
CA TRP A 144 -12.11 19.37 -23.03
C TRP A 144 -12.40 18.51 -24.26
N THR A 145 -11.35 17.99 -24.88
CA THR A 145 -11.43 17.10 -26.03
C THR A 145 -11.19 15.67 -25.60
N GLY A 146 -11.80 14.74 -26.31
CA GLY A 146 -11.68 13.31 -26.06
C GLY A 146 -12.41 12.83 -24.81
N THR A 147 -12.45 11.51 -24.69
CA THR A 147 -13.08 10.79 -23.57
C THR A 147 -12.03 10.45 -22.52
N THR A 148 -12.39 10.60 -21.25
CA THR A 148 -11.55 10.24 -20.11
C THR A 148 -12.46 9.82 -18.95
N SER A 149 -11.89 9.20 -17.89
CA SER A 149 -12.73 8.88 -16.73
C SER A 149 -13.27 10.14 -16.04
N VAL A 150 -14.43 9.99 -15.39
CA VAL A 150 -15.06 11.08 -14.61
C VAL A 150 -14.08 11.64 -13.59
N LEU A 151 -13.37 10.77 -12.87
CA LEU A 151 -12.37 11.20 -11.87
C LEU A 151 -11.27 12.08 -12.49
N LYS A 152 -10.70 11.66 -13.63
CA LYS A 152 -9.72 12.47 -14.36
C LYS A 152 -10.27 13.82 -14.77
N ARG A 153 -11.53 13.83 -15.22
CA ARG A 153 -12.22 15.05 -15.64
C ARG A 153 -12.42 15.99 -14.47
N LEU A 154 -12.78 15.49 -13.28
CA LEU A 154 -12.92 16.29 -12.06
C LEU A 154 -11.61 16.92 -11.61
N PHE A 155 -10.49 16.17 -11.66
CA PHE A 155 -9.18 16.76 -11.39
C PHE A 155 -8.77 17.81 -12.42
N SER A 156 -9.05 17.55 -13.70
CA SER A 156 -8.83 18.55 -14.75
C SER A 156 -9.67 19.82 -14.52
N LEU A 157 -10.92 19.65 -14.12
CA LEU A 157 -11.80 20.75 -13.74
C LEU A 157 -11.23 21.54 -12.55
N ALA A 158 -10.79 20.85 -11.49
CA ALA A 158 -10.16 21.50 -10.35
C ALA A 158 -8.92 22.31 -10.75
N ASN A 159 -8.06 21.76 -11.60
CA ASN A 159 -6.89 22.48 -12.13
C ASN A 159 -7.29 23.74 -12.92
N VAL A 160 -8.31 23.66 -13.78
CA VAL A 160 -8.82 24.81 -14.54
C VAL A 160 -9.29 25.94 -13.61
N PHE A 161 -9.88 25.58 -12.47
CA PHE A 161 -10.31 26.54 -11.44
C PHE A 161 -9.20 26.97 -10.48
N SER A 162 -7.97 26.46 -10.63
CA SER A 162 -6.91 26.60 -9.64
C SER A 162 -7.43 26.22 -8.26
N ALA A 163 -7.90 24.99 -8.16
CA ALA A 163 -8.53 24.40 -6.98
C ALA A 163 -7.93 23.02 -6.68
N GLU A 164 -8.16 22.55 -5.47
CA GLU A 164 -7.95 21.17 -5.02
C GLU A 164 -9.29 20.57 -4.63
N ILE A 165 -9.42 19.25 -4.75
CA ILE A 165 -10.65 18.55 -4.41
C ILE A 165 -10.40 17.44 -3.41
N GLU A 166 -11.36 17.23 -2.52
CA GLU A 166 -11.41 16.14 -1.57
C GLU A 166 -12.78 15.46 -1.62
N PHE A 167 -12.79 14.14 -1.56
CA PHE A 167 -14.01 13.36 -1.43
C PHE A 167 -14.19 12.93 0.03
N GLU A 168 -15.28 13.36 0.62
CA GLU A 168 -15.65 13.00 2.00
C GLU A 168 -16.81 12.01 1.96
N THR A 169 -16.65 10.92 2.70
CA THR A 169 -17.69 9.90 2.85
C THR A 169 -18.55 10.20 4.07
N VAL A 170 -19.84 10.22 3.91
CA VAL A 170 -20.81 10.35 5.00
C VAL A 170 -21.54 9.02 5.19
N LEU A 171 -21.50 8.48 6.41
CA LEU A 171 -22.17 7.24 6.76
C LEU A 171 -23.47 7.49 7.54
N ASN A 172 -24.42 6.59 7.38
CA ASN A 172 -25.55 6.45 8.26
C ASN A 172 -25.11 5.82 9.60
N ARG A 173 -26.01 5.81 10.61
CA ARG A 173 -25.73 5.22 11.93
C ARG A 173 -25.45 3.72 11.89
N ASP A 174 -25.92 3.03 10.86
CA ASP A 174 -25.70 1.61 10.61
C ASP A 174 -24.45 1.32 9.75
N TYR A 175 -23.60 2.32 9.51
CA TYR A 175 -22.43 2.28 8.66
C TYR A 175 -22.71 2.19 7.15
N SER A 176 -23.97 2.14 6.72
CA SER A 176 -24.28 2.21 5.29
C SER A 176 -23.89 3.58 4.72
N LEU A 177 -23.55 3.62 3.43
CA LEU A 177 -23.23 4.87 2.75
C LEU A 177 -24.47 5.77 2.68
N LYS A 178 -24.33 7.02 3.14
CA LYS A 178 -25.36 8.04 3.01
C LYS A 178 -25.13 8.90 1.77
N GLU A 179 -23.95 9.47 1.64
CA GLU A 179 -23.57 10.34 0.52
C GLU A 179 -22.05 10.46 0.42
N ILE A 180 -21.57 10.80 -0.77
CA ILE A 180 -20.19 11.20 -1.03
C ILE A 180 -20.22 12.71 -1.30
N VAL A 181 -19.48 13.47 -0.52
CA VAL A 181 -19.38 14.92 -0.63
C VAL A 181 -18.08 15.28 -1.33
N LEU A 182 -18.17 16.09 -2.37
CA LEU A 182 -17.02 16.69 -3.05
C LEU A 182 -16.79 18.08 -2.47
N ASN A 183 -15.69 18.24 -1.75
CA ASN A 183 -15.21 19.52 -1.27
C ASN A 183 -14.20 20.11 -2.25
N VAL A 184 -14.28 21.40 -2.50
CA VAL A 184 -13.45 22.14 -3.45
C VAL A 184 -12.79 23.29 -2.71
N TYR A 185 -11.48 23.21 -2.58
CA TYR A 185 -10.64 24.19 -1.89
C TYR A 185 -9.91 25.06 -2.91
N ARG A 186 -9.55 26.30 -2.54
CA ARG A 186 -8.55 27.05 -3.29
C ARG A 186 -7.23 26.28 -3.27
N LYS A 187 -6.50 26.36 -4.38
CA LYS A 187 -5.20 25.68 -4.46
C LYS A 187 -4.28 26.15 -3.35
N HIS A 188 -3.56 25.22 -2.75
CA HIS A 188 -2.57 25.54 -1.72
C HIS A 188 -1.58 26.60 -2.22
N SER A 189 -1.33 27.61 -1.40
CA SER A 189 -0.41 28.73 -1.63
C SER A 189 0.10 29.22 -0.27
N ASP A 190 0.82 30.30 -0.23
CA ASP A 190 1.24 30.93 1.05
C ASP A 190 0.05 31.46 1.87
N THR A 191 -1.09 31.70 1.25
CA THR A 191 -2.30 32.27 1.86
C THR A 191 -3.45 31.27 2.01
N ASP A 192 -3.51 30.27 1.16
CA ASP A 192 -4.58 29.29 1.10
C ASP A 192 -4.06 27.90 1.48
N SER A 193 -4.68 27.23 2.44
CA SER A 193 -4.22 25.90 2.91
C SER A 193 -4.43 24.78 1.89
N GLY A 194 -5.37 24.94 0.98
CA GLY A 194 -5.84 23.83 0.13
C GLY A 194 -6.56 22.77 0.95
N VAL A 195 -6.50 21.54 0.53
CA VAL A 195 -6.90 20.39 1.36
C VAL A 195 -5.95 20.32 2.57
N GLY A 196 -6.48 20.18 3.78
CA GLY A 196 -5.73 20.22 5.04
C GLY A 196 -5.56 21.62 5.62
N GLU A 197 -4.72 21.74 6.64
CA GLU A 197 -4.54 22.97 7.41
C GLU A 197 -3.05 23.32 7.60
N TYR A 198 -2.76 24.60 7.87
CA TYR A 198 -1.44 25.01 8.38
C TYR A 198 -1.34 24.65 9.86
N ARG A 199 -0.64 23.58 10.19
CA ARG A 199 -0.45 23.09 11.55
C ARG A 199 0.76 23.75 12.21
N ASN A 200 0.60 25.02 12.57
CA ASN A 200 1.64 25.78 13.28
C ASN A 200 1.90 25.28 14.72
N ASP A 201 0.98 24.48 15.24
CA ASP A 201 1.05 23.79 16.54
C ASP A 201 1.99 22.57 16.51
N ILE A 202 2.29 22.05 15.31
CA ILE A 202 3.13 20.87 15.12
C ILE A 202 4.48 21.27 14.54
N VAL A 203 5.54 20.94 15.31
CA VAL A 203 6.92 20.98 14.83
C VAL A 203 7.49 19.57 14.96
N LEU A 204 7.72 18.92 13.85
CA LEU A 204 8.28 17.57 13.83
C LEU A 204 9.79 17.65 14.12
N ARG A 205 10.22 16.93 15.16
CA ARG A 205 11.63 16.89 15.59
C ARG A 205 12.08 15.45 15.74
N TYR A 206 13.25 15.12 15.21
CA TYR A 206 13.89 13.83 15.43
C TYR A 206 13.99 13.53 16.94
N GLY A 207 13.70 12.30 17.33
CA GLY A 207 13.70 11.87 18.74
C GLY A 207 12.45 12.27 19.55
N LYS A 208 11.48 13.00 18.97
CA LYS A 208 10.19 13.31 19.59
C LYS A 208 9.02 12.83 18.72
N GLY A 209 8.71 11.54 18.78
CA GLY A 209 7.68 10.91 17.95
C GLY A 209 8.17 10.50 16.56
N ILE A 210 9.28 11.05 16.09
CA ILE A 210 9.96 10.66 14.85
C ILE A 210 11.05 9.65 15.19
N THR A 211 11.06 8.52 14.50
CA THR A 211 12.08 7.48 14.62
C THR A 211 13.06 7.46 13.44
N GLY A 212 12.70 8.09 12.34
CA GLY A 212 13.56 8.26 11.18
C GLY A 212 13.01 9.29 10.20
N ILE A 213 13.91 10.02 9.52
CA ILE A 213 13.58 10.87 8.37
C ILE A 213 14.40 10.39 7.18
N ARG A 214 13.72 10.01 6.12
CA ARG A 214 14.32 9.61 4.85
C ARG A 214 14.03 10.67 3.80
N LYS A 215 15.08 11.25 3.23
CA LYS A 215 14.99 12.14 2.08
C LYS A 215 15.27 11.36 0.80
N THR A 216 14.37 11.39 -0.15
CA THR A 216 14.58 10.90 -1.50
C THR A 216 14.58 12.08 -2.46
N THR A 217 15.61 12.18 -3.28
CA THR A 217 15.70 13.18 -4.34
C THR A 217 15.68 12.45 -5.66
N ASP A 218 14.69 12.76 -6.50
CA ASP A 218 14.47 12.11 -7.79
C ASP A 218 14.55 13.14 -8.91
N ALA A 219 15.43 12.90 -9.88
CA ALA A 219 15.61 13.69 -11.07
C ALA A 219 15.30 12.91 -12.37
N GLU A 220 14.61 11.79 -12.26
CA GLU A 220 14.33 10.87 -13.37
C GLU A 220 13.53 11.54 -14.49
N LYS A 221 12.62 12.45 -14.14
CA LYS A 221 11.78 13.21 -15.08
C LYS A 221 12.26 14.65 -15.30
N LEU A 222 13.51 14.97 -14.94
CA LEU A 222 14.04 16.31 -15.05
C LEU A 222 14.34 16.70 -16.50
N TYR A 223 13.88 17.87 -16.88
CA TYR A 223 14.30 18.53 -18.12
C TYR A 223 14.44 20.05 -17.91
N THR A 224 15.28 20.70 -18.71
CA THR A 224 15.66 22.10 -18.53
C THR A 224 15.18 23.02 -19.64
N CYS A 225 14.52 22.45 -20.66
CA CYS A 225 13.76 23.21 -21.66
C CYS A 225 12.61 22.37 -22.21
N ILE A 226 11.55 23.03 -22.71
CA ILE A 226 10.38 22.40 -23.26
C ILE A 226 10.00 23.02 -24.61
N GLN A 227 9.66 22.17 -25.58
CA GLN A 227 9.09 22.55 -26.86
C GLN A 227 7.63 22.12 -26.90
N PRO A 228 6.70 23.03 -26.61
CA PRO A 228 5.28 22.71 -26.65
C PRO A 228 4.73 22.77 -28.07
N THR A 229 3.75 21.90 -28.34
CA THR A 229 2.96 21.93 -29.58
C THR A 229 1.48 21.88 -29.22
N GLY A 230 0.71 22.81 -29.74
CA GLY A 230 -0.76 22.85 -29.60
C GLY A 230 -1.48 22.17 -30.77
N LYS A 231 -2.79 22.36 -30.84
CA LYS A 231 -3.63 21.85 -31.96
C LYS A 231 -3.09 22.30 -33.30
N ASP A 232 -3.26 21.45 -34.30
CA ASP A 232 -2.88 21.72 -35.70
C ASP A 232 -1.42 22.19 -35.87
N GLY A 233 -0.52 21.75 -34.99
CA GLY A 233 0.88 22.13 -35.03
C GLY A 233 1.16 23.54 -34.51
N LEU A 234 0.26 24.15 -33.75
CA LEU A 234 0.48 25.44 -33.13
C LEU A 234 1.75 25.43 -32.27
N THR A 235 2.57 26.47 -32.42
CA THR A 235 3.79 26.67 -31.62
C THR A 235 3.74 28.03 -30.92
N ILE A 236 4.60 28.19 -29.90
CA ILE A 236 4.78 29.49 -29.22
C ILE A 236 5.72 30.43 -29.96
N ASN A 237 6.18 30.06 -31.16
CA ASN A 237 7.10 30.88 -31.93
C ASN A 237 6.52 32.31 -32.13
N GLY A 238 7.38 33.32 -31.90
CA GLY A 238 7.03 34.73 -31.94
C GLY A 238 6.54 35.34 -30.62
N LEU A 239 6.45 34.53 -29.53
CA LEU A 239 6.32 35.08 -28.19
C LEU A 239 7.72 35.44 -27.65
N ASP A 240 7.86 36.65 -27.10
CA ASP A 240 9.04 37.09 -26.36
C ASP A 240 8.64 37.27 -24.89
N LYS A 241 8.85 36.23 -24.10
CA LYS A 241 8.51 36.17 -22.67
C LYS A 241 9.78 35.91 -21.87
N LYS A 242 9.92 36.60 -20.75
CA LYS A 242 10.99 36.40 -19.77
C LYS A 242 10.42 36.45 -18.37
N GLU A 243 10.81 35.50 -17.53
CA GLU A 243 10.55 35.51 -16.10
C GLU A 243 11.86 35.61 -15.34
N TYR A 244 11.83 36.31 -14.23
CA TYR A 244 13.01 36.63 -13.43
C TYR A 244 12.81 36.09 -12.01
N ASP A 245 13.90 35.63 -11.41
CA ASP A 245 13.94 35.28 -10.01
C ASP A 245 13.92 36.56 -9.10
N GLU A 246 13.88 36.33 -7.78
CA GLU A 246 13.88 37.41 -6.78
C GLU A 246 15.14 38.30 -6.83
N ASN A 247 16.23 37.82 -7.44
CA ASN A 247 17.49 38.52 -7.59
C ASN A 247 17.60 39.25 -8.94
N GLY A 248 16.57 39.15 -9.80
CA GLY A 248 16.54 39.78 -11.12
C GLY A 248 17.28 39.00 -12.21
N ASN A 249 17.68 37.75 -11.97
CA ASN A 249 18.26 36.89 -13.00
C ASN A 249 17.14 36.20 -13.82
N ILE A 250 17.41 35.94 -15.09
CA ILE A 250 16.45 35.21 -15.92
C ILE A 250 16.30 33.78 -15.43
N GLU A 251 15.10 33.45 -15.02
CA GLU A 251 14.74 32.10 -14.59
C GLU A 251 14.18 31.28 -15.75
N TYR A 252 13.26 31.88 -16.55
CA TYR A 252 12.69 31.27 -17.75
C TYR A 252 12.63 32.29 -18.89
N PHE A 253 12.85 31.81 -20.14
CA PHE A 253 12.68 32.67 -21.32
C PHE A 253 12.29 31.86 -22.55
N THR A 254 11.62 32.52 -23.51
CA THR A 254 11.29 31.92 -24.79
C THR A 254 12.44 32.11 -25.80
N ASP A 255 12.75 31.05 -26.53
CA ASP A 255 13.72 31.04 -27.64
C ASP A 255 13.06 30.30 -28.82
N GLY A 256 12.46 31.06 -29.74
CA GLY A 256 11.67 30.54 -30.83
C GLY A 256 10.46 29.76 -30.34
N ALA A 257 10.41 28.46 -30.62
CA ALA A 257 9.32 27.58 -30.18
C ALA A 257 9.61 26.86 -28.84
N ILE A 258 10.66 27.25 -28.13
CA ILE A 258 11.13 26.56 -26.92
C ILE A 258 11.08 27.53 -25.73
N ILE A 259 10.69 27.02 -24.55
CA ILE A 259 10.89 27.71 -23.25
C ILE A 259 12.12 27.10 -22.60
N ARG A 260 13.04 27.94 -22.15
CA ARG A 260 14.32 27.55 -21.57
C ARG A 260 14.42 27.99 -20.11
N ALA A 261 15.02 27.14 -19.27
CA ALA A 261 15.34 27.38 -17.86
C ALA A 261 16.88 27.40 -17.68
N PRO A 262 17.55 28.56 -17.85
CA PRO A 262 19.02 28.62 -17.85
C PRO A 262 19.62 28.26 -16.50
N GLN A 263 19.00 28.62 -15.38
CA GLN A 263 19.48 28.28 -14.06
C GLN A 263 19.42 26.77 -13.79
N ALA A 264 18.34 26.12 -14.27
CA ALA A 264 18.20 24.66 -14.18
C ALA A 264 19.23 23.96 -15.08
N ARG A 265 19.47 24.48 -16.30
CA ARG A 265 20.53 23.97 -17.18
C ARG A 265 21.89 24.01 -16.49
N ASP A 266 22.22 25.10 -15.83
CA ASP A 266 23.53 25.29 -15.19
C ASP A 266 23.73 24.33 -14.01
N ARG A 267 22.65 23.94 -13.33
CA ARG A 267 22.66 22.91 -12.27
C ARG A 267 22.65 21.49 -12.83
N PHE A 268 21.94 21.26 -13.95
CA PHE A 268 21.72 19.95 -14.55
C PHE A 268 22.02 19.97 -16.05
N PRO A 269 23.30 20.17 -16.44
CA PRO A 269 23.65 20.29 -17.85
C PRO A 269 23.53 18.94 -18.57
N SER A 270 23.06 18.97 -19.83
CA SER A 270 23.17 17.82 -20.73
C SER A 270 24.63 17.64 -21.15
N ASN A 271 25.21 16.50 -20.78
CA ASN A 271 26.63 16.18 -21.10
C ASN A 271 26.79 15.38 -22.41
N ILE A 272 25.79 15.39 -23.29
CA ILE A 272 25.89 14.73 -24.60
C ILE A 272 26.83 15.52 -25.48
N VAL A 273 27.92 14.89 -25.93
CA VAL A 273 29.07 15.51 -26.61
C VAL A 273 28.71 16.41 -27.81
N ASN A 274 27.62 16.12 -28.53
CA ASN A 274 27.20 16.88 -29.70
C ASN A 274 26.11 17.94 -29.41
N LYS A 275 25.82 18.23 -28.14
CA LYS A 275 24.79 19.18 -27.75
C LYS A 275 25.42 20.47 -27.24
N ALA A 276 25.50 21.49 -28.14
CA ALA A 276 26.20 22.75 -27.86
C ALA A 276 25.50 23.63 -26.79
N ASP A 277 24.20 23.43 -26.52
CA ASP A 277 23.41 24.31 -25.66
C ASP A 277 23.22 23.77 -24.24
N ALA A 278 23.67 22.54 -23.99
CA ALA A 278 23.58 21.81 -22.69
C ALA A 278 22.18 21.69 -22.06
N TYR A 279 21.09 22.02 -22.77
CA TYR A 279 19.74 21.84 -22.29
C TYR A 279 19.24 20.41 -22.46
N ILE A 280 18.43 19.93 -21.52
CA ILE A 280 17.66 18.68 -21.62
C ILE A 280 16.28 19.04 -22.16
N LEU A 281 15.97 18.59 -23.39
CA LEU A 281 14.77 18.98 -24.12
C LEU A 281 13.63 17.96 -23.95
N MET A 282 12.47 18.43 -23.49
CA MET A 282 11.19 17.74 -23.55
C MET A 282 10.36 18.28 -24.72
N ARG A 283 9.69 17.39 -25.46
CA ARG A 283 8.63 17.76 -26.42
C ARG A 283 7.30 17.26 -25.89
N LYS A 284 6.31 18.18 -25.81
CA LYS A 284 5.01 17.83 -25.25
C LYS A 284 3.89 18.50 -26.06
N GLU A 285 2.84 17.72 -26.31
CA GLU A 285 1.63 18.21 -26.97
C GLU A 285 0.60 18.65 -25.94
N TYR A 286 -0.13 19.73 -26.25
CA TYR A 286 -1.15 20.32 -25.41
C TYR A 286 -2.41 20.56 -26.21
N ASP A 287 -3.53 20.31 -25.61
CA ASP A 287 -4.86 20.49 -26.21
C ASP A 287 -5.30 21.95 -26.13
N THR A 288 -4.70 22.82 -26.94
CA THR A 288 -5.04 24.24 -27.01
C THR A 288 -4.74 24.82 -28.41
N ASP A 289 -5.59 25.77 -28.82
CA ASP A 289 -5.46 26.59 -30.02
C ASP A 289 -4.94 28.01 -29.73
N SER A 290 -4.60 28.31 -28.47
CA SER A 290 -4.11 29.62 -28.03
C SER A 290 -2.63 29.57 -27.70
N LYS A 291 -1.81 30.44 -28.32
CA LYS A 291 -0.37 30.55 -28.03
C LYS A 291 -0.07 30.91 -26.57
N ASP A 292 -0.83 31.83 -25.99
CA ASP A 292 -0.60 32.26 -24.60
C ASP A 292 -0.99 31.16 -23.61
N LYS A 293 -2.08 30.41 -23.87
CA LYS A 293 -2.41 29.22 -23.08
C LYS A 293 -1.34 28.15 -23.23
N LEU A 294 -0.89 27.86 -24.46
CA LEU A 294 0.16 26.90 -24.73
C LEU A 294 1.45 27.24 -23.97
N TYR A 295 1.85 28.53 -23.99
CA TYR A 295 2.98 29.02 -23.23
C TYR A 295 2.79 28.79 -21.71
N SER A 296 1.64 29.19 -21.16
CA SER A 296 1.37 29.09 -19.73
C SER A 296 1.38 27.64 -19.23
N MET A 297 0.76 26.73 -20.00
CA MET A 297 0.76 25.28 -19.67
C MET A 297 2.17 24.69 -19.71
N ALA A 298 2.93 25.00 -20.76
CA ALA A 298 4.30 24.49 -20.92
C ALA A 298 5.27 25.08 -19.88
N LEU A 299 5.08 26.35 -19.52
CA LEU A 299 5.89 26.98 -18.49
C LEU A 299 5.61 26.35 -17.10
N SER A 300 4.35 26.07 -16.79
CA SER A 300 3.98 25.39 -15.55
C SER A 300 4.64 24.01 -15.45
N ASP A 301 4.63 23.25 -16.54
CA ASP A 301 5.30 21.95 -16.62
C ASP A 301 6.81 22.07 -16.46
N LEU A 302 7.43 23.06 -17.15
CA LEU A 302 8.86 23.29 -17.04
C LEU A 302 9.27 23.71 -15.62
N LYS A 303 8.51 24.58 -14.97
CA LYS A 303 8.75 24.97 -13.58
C LYS A 303 8.77 23.77 -12.64
N THR A 304 7.86 22.83 -12.86
CA THR A 304 7.79 21.60 -12.08
C THR A 304 8.95 20.66 -12.37
N ALA A 305 9.31 20.48 -13.65
CA ALA A 305 10.29 19.47 -14.07
C ALA A 305 11.74 19.96 -14.08
N SER A 306 11.97 21.27 -13.96
CA SER A 306 13.33 21.84 -13.91
C SER A 306 14.00 21.72 -12.54
N GLU A 307 13.27 21.22 -11.54
CA GLU A 307 13.76 20.93 -10.20
C GLU A 307 13.60 19.43 -9.89
N PRO A 308 14.58 18.80 -9.19
CA PRO A 308 14.39 17.45 -8.68
C PRO A 308 13.22 17.38 -7.71
N VAL A 309 12.45 16.32 -7.78
CA VAL A 309 11.41 16.05 -6.80
C VAL A 309 12.06 15.58 -5.50
N VAL A 310 11.83 16.32 -4.42
CA VAL A 310 12.31 15.95 -3.09
C VAL A 310 11.13 15.45 -2.27
N THR A 311 11.25 14.22 -1.77
CA THR A 311 10.26 13.58 -0.91
C THR A 311 10.89 13.27 0.45
N TYR A 312 10.16 13.58 1.52
CA TYR A 312 10.55 13.20 2.87
C TYR A 312 9.57 12.16 3.39
N GLU A 313 10.08 10.98 3.71
CA GLU A 313 9.35 9.92 4.41
C GLU A 313 9.75 10.00 5.89
N VAL A 314 8.76 10.07 6.76
CA VAL A 314 8.98 10.21 8.19
C VAL A 314 8.29 9.05 8.91
N ASP A 315 9.09 8.20 9.53
CA ASP A 315 8.60 7.13 10.38
C ASP A 315 8.18 7.69 11.73
N GLY A 316 6.95 7.43 12.13
CA GLY A 316 6.41 7.86 13.42
C GLY A 316 4.92 8.15 13.37
N TYR A 317 4.34 8.28 14.55
CA TYR A 317 2.94 8.65 14.71
C TYR A 317 2.81 10.15 14.96
N PHE A 318 2.09 10.83 14.09
CA PHE A 318 1.76 12.25 14.21
C PHE A 318 0.25 12.44 14.11
N ASP A 319 -0.24 13.46 14.82
CA ASP A 319 -1.65 13.83 14.73
C ASP A 319 -1.86 14.85 13.60
N THR A 320 -1.62 14.39 12.37
CA THR A 320 -1.81 15.17 11.14
C THR A 320 -2.85 14.51 10.25
N ASN A 321 -3.43 15.27 9.35
CA ASN A 321 -4.30 14.80 8.29
C ASN A 321 -3.61 14.96 6.92
N ILE A 322 -4.17 14.32 5.90
CA ILE A 322 -3.75 14.54 4.52
C ILE A 322 -3.89 16.02 4.17
N GLY A 323 -2.90 16.57 3.50
CA GLY A 323 -2.85 17.98 3.11
C GLY A 323 -2.34 18.93 4.18
N ASP A 324 -2.24 18.51 5.44
CA ASP A 324 -1.70 19.37 6.50
C ASP A 324 -0.28 19.81 6.18
N THR A 325 -0.01 21.08 6.41
CA THR A 325 1.32 21.67 6.27
C THR A 325 1.95 21.83 7.64
N VAL A 326 3.09 21.19 7.86
CA VAL A 326 3.81 21.17 9.13
C VAL A 326 5.23 21.70 8.97
N ARG A 327 5.83 22.09 10.09
CA ARG A 327 7.26 22.44 10.14
C ARG A 327 8.06 21.23 10.60
N MET A 328 9.21 20.99 9.95
CA MET A 328 10.16 19.96 10.33
C MET A 328 11.50 20.58 10.71
N GLN A 329 12.10 20.08 11.77
CA GLN A 329 13.44 20.43 12.21
C GLN A 329 14.21 19.16 12.55
N ASP A 330 15.33 18.94 11.87
CA ASP A 330 16.22 17.83 12.17
C ASP A 330 17.66 18.34 12.33
N GLN A 331 18.20 18.20 13.54
CA GLN A 331 19.54 18.66 13.90
C GLN A 331 20.62 17.63 13.54
N GLU A 332 20.25 16.39 13.22
CA GLU A 332 21.18 15.34 12.78
C GLU A 332 21.67 15.56 11.34
N TRP A 333 21.02 16.46 10.61
CA TRP A 333 21.42 16.81 9.25
C TRP A 333 22.45 17.97 9.24
N THR A 334 23.37 17.92 8.29
CA THR A 334 24.35 18.98 8.06
C THR A 334 24.18 19.55 6.64
N PRO A 335 23.74 20.79 6.48
CA PRO A 335 23.24 21.72 7.52
C PRO A 335 21.94 21.24 8.18
N VAL A 336 21.63 21.78 9.36
CA VAL A 336 20.37 21.49 10.08
C VAL A 336 19.18 21.66 9.14
N LEU A 337 18.33 20.65 9.09
CA LEU A 337 17.13 20.66 8.24
C LEU A 337 16.02 21.47 8.90
N TYR A 338 15.64 22.57 8.25
CA TYR A 338 14.41 23.30 8.54
C TYR A 338 13.53 23.26 7.29
N LEU A 339 12.35 22.69 7.41
CA LEU A 339 11.47 22.48 6.27
C LEU A 339 10.03 22.77 6.67
N GLN A 340 9.31 23.45 5.79
CA GLN A 340 7.86 23.44 5.80
C GLN A 340 7.41 22.47 4.72
N ALA A 341 6.69 21.42 5.10
CA ALA A 341 6.31 20.36 4.19
C ALA A 341 4.85 19.98 4.37
N ARG A 342 4.25 19.57 3.28
CA ARG A 342 2.84 19.19 3.23
C ARG A 342 2.72 17.66 3.24
N VAL A 343 1.79 17.15 4.04
CA VAL A 343 1.46 15.72 4.09
C VAL A 343 0.83 15.29 2.77
N SER A 344 1.52 14.47 2.02
CA SER A 344 1.03 13.93 0.74
C SER A 344 0.47 12.51 0.85
N GLU A 345 1.00 11.72 1.78
CA GLU A 345 0.56 10.35 2.02
C GLU A 345 0.64 10.04 3.50
N GLN A 346 -0.32 9.25 3.98
CA GLN A 346 -0.28 8.70 5.34
C GLN A 346 -0.60 7.21 5.30
N ILE A 347 0.24 6.44 5.97
CA ILE A 347 0.05 5.02 6.21
C ILE A 347 -0.18 4.86 7.71
N ARG A 348 -1.29 4.26 8.10
CA ARG A 348 -1.68 4.07 9.50
C ARG A 348 -2.22 2.67 9.70
N SER A 349 -1.95 2.11 10.88
CA SER A 349 -2.64 0.90 11.35
C SER A 349 -3.58 1.28 12.48
N LEU A 350 -4.82 0.80 12.40
CA LEU A 350 -5.82 0.97 13.45
C LEU A 350 -5.52 0.07 14.66
N THR A 351 -4.75 -1.01 14.44
CA THR A 351 -4.37 -1.97 15.49
C THR A 351 -2.96 -1.75 16.02
N ASN A 352 -2.05 -1.15 15.24
CA ASN A 352 -0.66 -0.92 15.63
C ASN A 352 -0.13 0.45 15.18
N PRO A 353 -0.35 1.51 15.98
CA PRO A 353 0.08 2.87 15.61
C PRO A 353 1.59 3.05 15.39
N LYS A 354 2.41 2.10 15.86
CA LYS A 354 3.88 2.16 15.72
C LYS A 354 4.34 1.95 14.27
N THR A 355 3.49 1.41 13.41
CA THR A 355 3.79 1.21 11.99
C THR A 355 3.41 2.41 11.13
N ALA A 356 2.92 3.48 11.74
CA ALA A 356 2.52 4.68 11.02
C ALA A 356 3.70 5.33 10.29
N LYS A 357 3.42 5.75 9.05
CA LYS A 357 4.35 6.50 8.21
C LYS A 357 3.64 7.69 7.60
N THR A 358 4.35 8.80 7.47
CA THR A 358 3.85 9.99 6.82
C THR A 358 4.85 10.43 5.75
N VAL A 359 4.37 10.63 4.54
CA VAL A 359 5.16 11.13 3.42
C VAL A 359 4.87 12.61 3.24
N PHE A 360 5.92 13.39 3.18
CA PHE A 360 5.87 14.81 2.91
C PHE A 360 6.55 15.09 1.58
N THR A 361 5.89 15.87 0.75
CA THR A 361 6.49 16.34 -0.49
C THR A 361 6.80 17.82 -0.40
N ASN A 362 7.90 18.25 -1.01
CA ASN A 362 8.07 19.65 -1.32
C ASN A 362 6.93 20.05 -2.22
N TYR A 363 6.15 21.06 -1.79
CA TYR A 363 5.01 21.50 -2.56
C TYR A 363 5.48 21.99 -3.93
N LYS A 364 5.20 21.19 -4.95
CA LYS A 364 5.18 21.63 -6.35
C LYS A 364 3.82 21.33 -6.92
N GLU A 365 3.34 22.26 -7.72
CA GLU A 365 2.08 22.12 -8.42
C GLU A 365 1.97 20.77 -9.15
N LEU A 366 0.91 20.04 -8.82
CA LEU A 366 0.64 18.75 -9.42
C LEU A 366 -0.16 19.00 -10.70
N THR A 367 0.47 18.75 -11.81
CA THR A 367 -0.17 18.82 -13.14
C THR A 367 -1.08 17.61 -13.39
N SER A 368 -1.93 17.71 -14.40
CA SER A 368 -3.02 16.79 -14.76
C SER A 368 -2.68 15.31 -15.08
N GLU A 369 -1.45 14.86 -14.85
CA GLU A 369 -1.03 13.44 -14.96
C GLU A 369 -1.38 12.59 -13.73
N ILE A 370 -2.15 13.15 -12.81
CA ILE A 370 -2.50 12.58 -11.49
C ILE A 370 -3.06 11.15 -11.58
N SER A 371 -3.81 10.83 -12.63
CA SER A 371 -4.50 9.54 -12.70
C SER A 371 -3.58 8.35 -13.00
N ASP A 372 -2.57 8.53 -13.84
CA ASP A 372 -1.65 7.44 -14.18
C ASP A 372 -0.67 7.21 -13.03
N SER A 373 -0.22 8.28 -12.36
CA SER A 373 0.60 8.18 -11.16
C SER A 373 -0.16 7.58 -9.97
N LEU A 374 -1.46 7.84 -9.84
CA LEU A 374 -2.30 7.25 -8.80
C LEU A 374 -2.51 5.75 -9.03
N LEU A 375 -2.88 5.36 -10.25
CA LEU A 375 -3.00 3.95 -10.63
C LEU A 375 -1.66 3.22 -10.48
N GLN A 376 -0.56 3.85 -10.86
CA GLN A 376 0.78 3.29 -10.72
C GLN A 376 1.19 3.13 -9.25
N ARG A 377 0.95 4.14 -8.40
CA ARG A 377 1.20 4.04 -6.95
C ARG A 377 0.34 3.01 -6.27
N MET A 378 -0.92 2.86 -6.69
CA MET A 378 -1.78 1.78 -6.21
C MET A 378 -1.25 0.42 -6.63
N GLN A 379 -0.84 0.29 -7.89
CA GLN A 379 -0.22 -0.94 -8.41
C GLN A 379 1.10 -1.23 -7.67
N ASP A 380 1.89 -0.21 -7.38
CA ASP A 380 3.12 -0.32 -6.61
C ASP A 380 2.85 -0.73 -5.16
N LEU A 381 1.78 -0.22 -4.53
CA LEU A 381 1.35 -0.63 -3.20
C LEU A 381 0.83 -2.07 -3.17
N ILE A 382 0.01 -2.44 -4.14
CA ILE A 382 -0.44 -3.83 -4.32
C ILE A 382 0.78 -4.73 -4.49
N ASN A 383 1.72 -4.33 -5.35
CA ASN A 383 2.95 -5.08 -5.59
C ASN A 383 3.89 -5.09 -4.36
N LYS A 384 3.99 -4.00 -3.62
CA LYS A 384 4.82 -3.89 -2.40
C LYS A 384 4.30 -4.78 -1.27
N ASN A 385 2.98 -4.84 -1.10
CA ASN A 385 2.31 -5.63 -0.06
C ASN A 385 1.86 -7.02 -0.55
N LYS A 386 2.25 -7.40 -1.76
CA LYS A 386 1.89 -8.68 -2.36
C LYS A 386 2.47 -9.83 -1.53
N VAL A 387 1.59 -10.67 -1.00
CA VAL A 387 1.93 -11.89 -0.27
C VAL A 387 1.35 -13.07 -1.03
N TYR A 388 2.16 -14.08 -1.26
CA TYR A 388 1.72 -15.31 -1.91
C TYR A 388 1.25 -16.35 -0.90
N THR A 389 0.19 -17.05 -1.24
CA THR A 389 -0.26 -18.22 -0.47
C THR A 389 0.71 -19.36 -0.73
N CYS A 390 1.37 -19.82 0.33
CA CYS A 390 2.40 -20.85 0.24
C CYS A 390 1.92 -22.19 0.78
N SER A 391 2.39 -23.29 0.18
CA SER A 391 2.15 -24.65 0.65
C SER A 391 3.33 -25.55 0.32
N ILE A 392 3.46 -26.64 1.09
CA ILE A 392 4.40 -27.74 0.83
C ILE A 392 3.61 -28.99 0.47
N SER A 393 3.96 -29.61 -0.64
CA SER A 393 3.51 -30.96 -0.99
C SER A 393 4.63 -31.97 -0.70
N THR A 394 4.24 -33.16 -0.30
CA THR A 394 5.17 -34.28 -0.02
C THR A 394 4.77 -35.50 -0.86
N ASN A 395 5.75 -36.22 -1.36
CA ASN A 395 5.48 -37.45 -2.12
C ASN A 395 5.30 -38.70 -1.23
N ASN A 396 5.95 -38.75 -0.04
CA ASN A 396 5.90 -39.88 0.88
C ASN A 396 5.43 -39.51 2.30
N GLY A 397 4.72 -38.34 2.43
CA GLY A 397 4.25 -37.87 3.73
C GLY A 397 5.36 -37.23 4.58
N ILE A 398 5.05 -37.06 5.87
CA ILE A 398 5.89 -36.31 6.83
C ILE A 398 6.29 -37.13 8.06
N ILE A 399 6.08 -38.44 8.00
CA ILE A 399 6.41 -39.36 9.11
C ILE A 399 7.33 -40.48 8.60
N PHE A 400 8.49 -40.59 9.19
CA PHE A 400 9.41 -41.73 9.02
C PHE A 400 9.27 -42.72 10.18
N LYS A 401 9.79 -43.88 9.99
CA LYS A 401 9.83 -44.91 11.04
C LYS A 401 11.23 -45.56 11.11
N ASN A 402 11.82 -45.53 12.29
CA ASN A 402 13.09 -46.18 12.60
C ASN A 402 14.26 -45.72 11.71
N GLY A 403 14.33 -44.43 11.38
CA GLY A 403 15.39 -43.88 10.56
C GLY A 403 15.39 -44.33 9.11
N ILE A 404 14.25 -44.84 8.60
CA ILE A 404 14.19 -45.43 7.24
C ILE A 404 13.22 -44.60 6.36
N GLY A 405 13.68 -44.31 5.13
CA GLY A 405 12.89 -43.68 4.11
C GLY A 405 13.36 -42.28 3.71
N SER A 406 12.69 -41.73 2.74
CA SER A 406 12.89 -40.35 2.31
C SER A 406 11.58 -39.76 1.79
N THR A 407 11.45 -38.45 1.86
CA THR A 407 10.36 -37.71 1.27
C THR A 407 10.90 -36.51 0.52
N THR A 408 10.24 -36.17 -0.61
CA THR A 408 10.56 -34.95 -1.34
C THR A 408 9.51 -33.90 -0.98
N LEU A 409 9.98 -32.77 -0.45
CA LEU A 409 9.18 -31.58 -0.20
C LEU A 409 9.21 -30.72 -1.43
N THR A 410 8.05 -30.34 -1.93
CA THR A 410 7.90 -29.45 -3.09
C THR A 410 7.15 -28.20 -2.66
N ALA A 411 7.78 -27.04 -2.86
CA ALA A 411 7.20 -25.74 -2.56
C ALA A 411 6.22 -25.31 -3.66
N TYR A 412 5.13 -24.70 -3.25
CA TYR A 412 4.17 -24.02 -4.09
C TYR A 412 3.86 -22.65 -3.52
N ALA A 413 3.79 -21.66 -4.39
CA ALA A 413 3.36 -20.30 -4.09
C ALA A 413 2.32 -19.87 -5.10
N TYR A 414 1.20 -19.36 -4.63
CA TYR A 414 0.07 -18.98 -5.45
C TYR A 414 -0.26 -17.50 -5.30
N ASP A 415 -0.49 -16.84 -6.41
CA ASP A 415 -1.06 -15.50 -6.50
C ASP A 415 -2.51 -15.62 -6.96
N ASN A 416 -3.47 -15.35 -6.06
CA ASN A 416 -4.90 -15.48 -6.35
C ASN A 416 -5.27 -16.84 -6.98
N GLY A 417 -4.67 -17.93 -6.50
CA GLY A 417 -4.93 -19.28 -7.00
C GLY A 417 -4.12 -19.70 -8.24
N VAL A 418 -3.31 -18.82 -8.80
CA VAL A 418 -2.40 -19.12 -9.92
C VAL A 418 -1.03 -19.52 -9.37
N ASP A 419 -0.49 -20.67 -9.78
CA ASP A 419 0.87 -21.09 -9.40
C ASP A 419 1.91 -20.16 -10.02
N VAL A 420 2.60 -19.41 -9.17
CA VAL A 420 3.68 -18.48 -9.54
C VAL A 420 5.06 -18.96 -9.09
N THR A 421 5.15 -20.16 -8.54
CA THR A 421 6.37 -20.72 -7.95
C THR A 421 7.57 -20.68 -8.90
N GLY A 422 7.33 -20.87 -10.20
CA GLY A 422 8.39 -20.87 -11.21
C GLY A 422 9.09 -19.51 -11.41
N ASN A 423 8.48 -18.43 -10.94
CA ASN A 423 9.01 -17.07 -11.05
C ASN A 423 9.68 -16.58 -9.75
N LEU A 424 9.80 -17.46 -8.75
CA LEU A 424 10.27 -17.11 -7.42
C LEU A 424 11.56 -17.84 -7.07
N GLU A 425 12.38 -17.19 -6.27
CA GLU A 425 13.50 -17.82 -5.60
C GLU A 425 13.00 -18.47 -4.31
N ILE A 426 13.08 -19.78 -4.24
CA ILE A 426 12.62 -20.58 -3.10
C ILE A 426 13.83 -20.98 -2.27
N ARG A 427 13.90 -20.52 -1.02
CA ARG A 427 14.97 -20.82 -0.07
C ARG A 427 14.44 -21.70 1.06
N TRP A 428 15.07 -22.85 1.22
CA TRP A 428 14.71 -23.82 2.25
C TRP A 428 15.56 -23.67 3.49
N SER A 429 14.91 -23.82 4.63
CA SER A 429 15.56 -23.86 5.94
C SER A 429 15.17 -25.13 6.70
N LYS A 430 16.12 -25.66 7.46
CA LYS A 430 15.90 -26.71 8.44
C LYS A 430 16.15 -26.14 9.83
N ASP A 431 15.18 -26.25 10.71
CA ASP A 431 15.23 -25.71 12.09
C ASP A 431 15.70 -24.24 12.15
N GLY A 432 15.22 -23.44 11.17
CA GLY A 432 15.53 -22.01 11.04
C GLY A 432 16.84 -21.69 10.32
N THR A 433 17.65 -22.69 9.94
CA THR A 433 18.91 -22.47 9.21
C THR A 433 18.72 -22.74 7.72
N GLU A 434 18.99 -21.73 6.87
CA GLU A 434 18.93 -21.89 5.41
C GLU A 434 20.01 -22.85 4.92
N PHE A 435 19.64 -23.80 4.05
CA PHE A 435 20.55 -24.81 3.54
C PHE A 435 20.44 -25.13 2.05
N TYR A 436 19.32 -24.75 1.40
CA TYR A 436 19.10 -25.09 -0.01
C TYR A 436 18.22 -24.05 -0.73
N VAL A 437 18.52 -23.83 -2.00
CA VAL A 437 17.72 -22.96 -2.90
C VAL A 437 17.22 -23.80 -4.08
N GLY A 438 15.93 -23.85 -4.29
CA GLY A 438 15.28 -24.59 -5.36
C GLY A 438 13.86 -25.00 -5.03
N ARG A 439 13.07 -25.39 -6.05
CA ARG A 439 11.64 -25.70 -5.88
C ARG A 439 11.38 -26.89 -4.95
N SER A 440 12.25 -27.90 -4.98
CA SER A 440 12.03 -29.13 -4.22
C SER A 440 13.32 -29.56 -3.50
N VAL A 441 13.18 -30.16 -2.34
CA VAL A 441 14.28 -30.74 -1.56
C VAL A 441 13.90 -32.12 -1.09
N THR A 442 14.86 -33.06 -1.15
CA THR A 442 14.67 -34.41 -0.61
C THR A 442 15.22 -34.45 0.82
N VAL A 443 14.41 -34.98 1.72
CA VAL A 443 14.74 -35.20 3.13
C VAL A 443 14.82 -36.69 3.36
N ASN A 444 15.95 -37.16 3.88
CA ASN A 444 16.14 -38.56 4.30
C ASN A 444 15.83 -38.71 5.80
N ALA A 445 15.38 -39.87 6.20
CA ALA A 445 15.08 -40.15 7.60
C ALA A 445 16.27 -39.93 8.50
N GLU A 446 17.48 -40.24 8.04
CA GLU A 446 18.76 -40.02 8.75
C GLU A 446 19.05 -38.55 9.07
N ASP A 447 18.42 -37.62 8.34
CA ASP A 447 18.55 -36.18 8.58
C ASP A 447 17.56 -35.67 9.65
N VAL A 448 16.69 -36.52 10.19
CA VAL A 448 15.64 -36.16 11.15
C VAL A 448 15.85 -36.91 12.48
N ASP A 449 16.40 -36.20 13.48
CA ASP A 449 16.49 -36.72 14.83
C ASP A 449 15.17 -36.46 15.58
N VAL A 450 14.32 -37.49 15.69
CA VAL A 450 12.97 -37.44 16.29
C VAL A 450 12.01 -36.52 15.54
N LYS A 451 12.38 -35.27 15.34
CA LYS A 451 11.61 -34.28 14.54
C LYS A 451 12.52 -33.18 14.01
N ALA A 452 12.16 -32.62 12.85
CA ALA A 452 12.80 -31.44 12.29
C ALA A 452 11.75 -30.57 11.59
N VAL A 453 11.90 -29.25 11.68
CA VAL A 453 11.03 -28.28 10.99
C VAL A 453 11.70 -27.86 9.69
N TYR A 454 11.06 -28.20 8.58
CA TYR A 454 11.46 -27.73 7.26
C TYR A 454 10.55 -26.61 6.82
N SER A 455 11.13 -25.50 6.42
CA SER A 455 10.37 -24.34 5.93
C SER A 455 10.96 -23.82 4.64
N PHE A 456 10.16 -23.13 3.87
CA PHE A 456 10.69 -22.34 2.77
C PHE A 456 10.20 -20.90 2.83
N THR A 457 11.02 -20.01 2.32
CA THR A 457 10.66 -18.61 2.05
C THR A 457 10.73 -18.38 0.55
N ALA A 458 9.68 -17.79 0.00
CA ALA A 458 9.58 -17.41 -1.41
C ALA A 458 9.96 -15.94 -1.59
N TYR A 459 10.89 -15.65 -2.48
CA TYR A 459 11.35 -14.31 -2.82
C TYR A 459 11.03 -13.97 -4.27
N GLU A 460 10.51 -12.78 -4.49
CA GLU A 460 10.35 -12.16 -5.81
C GLU A 460 11.24 -10.94 -5.89
N ASN A 461 12.22 -10.93 -6.79
CA ASN A 461 13.19 -9.84 -6.92
C ASN A 461 13.86 -9.43 -5.59
N GLY A 462 14.17 -10.42 -4.75
CA GLY A 462 14.80 -10.20 -3.44
C GLY A 462 13.83 -9.78 -2.32
N VAL A 463 12.54 -9.59 -2.62
CA VAL A 463 11.50 -9.27 -1.62
C VAL A 463 10.83 -10.54 -1.16
N LYS A 464 10.74 -10.74 0.17
CA LYS A 464 10.00 -11.86 0.75
C LYS A 464 8.51 -11.72 0.43
N ARG A 465 7.93 -12.77 -0.22
CA ARG A 465 6.54 -12.82 -0.65
C ARG A 465 5.71 -13.89 0.03
N GLY A 466 6.34 -14.88 0.58
CA GLY A 466 5.63 -15.97 1.25
C GLY A 466 6.52 -16.82 2.11
N TYR A 467 5.88 -17.63 2.97
CA TYR A 467 6.55 -18.57 3.88
C TYR A 467 5.60 -19.72 4.18
N TYR A 468 6.15 -20.91 4.30
CA TYR A 468 5.41 -22.06 4.80
C TYR A 468 6.37 -23.04 5.49
N GLU A 469 5.85 -23.81 6.46
CA GLU A 469 6.62 -24.79 7.18
C GLU A 469 5.87 -26.11 7.37
N VAL A 470 6.63 -27.16 7.53
CA VAL A 470 6.14 -28.51 7.85
C VAL A 470 7.09 -29.17 8.84
N THR A 471 6.54 -29.87 9.80
CA THR A 471 7.32 -30.69 10.72
C THR A 471 7.37 -32.14 10.23
N ILE A 472 8.57 -32.67 10.07
CA ILE A 472 8.81 -34.08 9.76
C ILE A 472 9.21 -34.77 11.07
N THR A 473 8.64 -35.94 11.31
CA THR A 473 8.88 -36.72 12.53
C THR A 473 9.41 -38.11 12.17
N ASP A 474 10.43 -38.57 12.86
CA ASP A 474 10.83 -39.96 12.83
C ASP A 474 10.35 -40.66 14.11
N VAL A 475 9.53 -41.64 13.96
CA VAL A 475 8.95 -42.42 15.09
C VAL A 475 9.74 -43.71 15.25
N MET A 476 10.35 -43.86 16.37
CA MET A 476 11.06 -45.09 16.74
C MET A 476 10.09 -46.12 17.34
N ASP A 477 10.27 -47.37 17.00
CA ASP A 477 9.60 -48.43 17.75
C ASP A 477 10.08 -48.38 19.20
N GLY A 478 9.18 -48.57 20.13
CA GLY A 478 9.54 -48.67 21.56
C GLY A 478 10.46 -49.84 21.80
N GLU A 479 11.36 -49.69 22.76
CA GLU A 479 12.15 -50.85 23.23
C GLU A 479 11.19 -51.98 23.64
N ASP A 480 11.54 -53.21 23.25
CA ASP A 480 10.81 -54.39 23.70
C ASP A 480 10.75 -54.37 25.25
N GLY A 481 9.57 -54.52 25.77
CA GLY A 481 9.37 -54.56 27.21
C GLY A 481 10.29 -55.63 27.81
N LYS A 482 11.07 -55.30 28.83
CA LYS A 482 11.87 -56.25 29.58
C LYS A 482 10.93 -57.37 30.03
N ASP A 483 11.34 -58.64 29.75
CA ASP A 483 10.65 -59.79 30.26
C ASP A 483 10.38 -59.61 31.74
N GLY A 484 9.14 -59.72 32.14
CA GLY A 484 8.77 -59.62 33.54
C GLY A 484 9.53 -60.61 34.34
N THR A 485 10.27 -60.17 35.34
CA THR A 485 10.90 -61.07 36.28
C THR A 485 9.84 -62.03 36.81
N ASP A 486 10.09 -63.33 36.60
CA ASP A 486 9.19 -64.36 37.10
C ASP A 486 8.96 -64.13 38.62
N GLY A 487 7.77 -63.75 38.97
CA GLY A 487 7.37 -63.38 40.34
C GLY A 487 7.25 -64.61 41.27
N THR A 488 7.54 -65.80 40.71
CA THR A 488 7.38 -67.08 41.45
C THR A 488 8.67 -67.88 41.47
N ILE A 489 9.17 -68.23 42.64
CA ILE A 489 10.30 -69.14 42.81
C ILE A 489 9.78 -70.57 43.02
N LYS A 490 10.18 -71.49 42.18
CA LYS A 490 9.88 -72.95 42.31
C LYS A 490 11.00 -73.66 43.05
N SER A 491 10.72 -74.17 44.22
CA SER A 491 11.67 -74.90 45.02
C SER A 491 10.97 -75.86 45.97
N ASP A 492 11.71 -76.84 46.45
CA ASP A 492 11.26 -77.82 47.49
C ASP A 492 11.44 -77.32 48.92
N THR A 493 12.18 -76.22 49.10
CA THR A 493 12.38 -75.54 50.38
C THR A 493 12.04 -74.06 50.25
N PRO A 494 11.66 -73.41 51.35
CA PRO A 494 11.33 -71.96 51.30
C PRO A 494 12.51 -71.16 50.79
N PRO A 495 12.33 -70.31 49.78
CA PRO A 495 13.40 -69.50 49.26
C PRO A 495 13.72 -68.31 50.19
N ASP A 496 14.95 -67.82 50.14
CA ASP A 496 15.40 -66.68 50.94
C ASP A 496 14.75 -65.37 50.49
N ASP A 497 14.48 -65.26 49.19
CA ASP A 497 13.78 -64.04 48.61
C ASP A 497 12.27 -64.11 48.89
N LYS A 498 11.87 -63.48 49.97
CA LYS A 498 10.47 -63.38 50.40
C LYS A 498 9.65 -62.34 49.68
N THR A 499 10.23 -61.68 48.68
CA THR A 499 9.45 -60.66 47.85
C THR A 499 8.75 -61.33 46.68
N LYS A 500 9.01 -62.64 46.43
CA LYS A 500 8.38 -63.40 45.33
C LYS A 500 7.41 -64.44 45.87
N LEU A 501 6.47 -64.85 45.06
CA LEU A 501 5.66 -66.00 45.37
C LEU A 501 6.52 -67.31 45.38
N TRP A 502 6.28 -68.19 46.32
CA TRP A 502 6.98 -69.51 46.38
C TRP A 502 5.99 -70.61 45.93
N TYR A 503 6.36 -71.28 44.82
CA TYR A 503 5.69 -72.51 44.44
C TYR A 503 6.44 -73.65 45.07
N ASP A 504 5.88 -74.17 46.18
CA ASP A 504 6.40 -75.35 46.92
C ASP A 504 6.17 -76.61 46.05
N THR A 505 7.24 -77.12 45.50
CA THR A 505 7.18 -78.28 44.58
C THR A 505 6.93 -79.62 45.30
N VAL A 506 7.07 -79.66 46.60
CA VAL A 506 6.78 -80.90 47.42
C VAL A 506 5.26 -80.99 47.68
N ASN A 507 4.65 -79.87 48.07
CA ASN A 507 3.22 -79.83 48.42
C ASN A 507 2.31 -79.36 47.28
N ASN A 508 2.88 -78.95 46.12
CA ASN A 508 2.20 -78.49 44.93
C ASN A 508 1.24 -77.28 45.20
N VAL A 509 1.71 -76.31 45.99
CA VAL A 509 0.94 -75.13 46.38
C VAL A 509 1.78 -73.86 46.24
N ILE A 510 1.12 -72.75 45.91
CA ILE A 510 1.71 -71.42 45.95
C ILE A 510 1.58 -70.84 47.34
N LYS A 511 2.71 -70.41 47.93
CA LYS A 511 2.75 -69.76 49.23
C LYS A 511 3.21 -68.29 49.05
N TYR A 512 2.77 -67.44 49.96
CA TYR A 512 3.16 -66.04 50.06
C TYR A 512 3.52 -65.74 51.52
N TRP A 513 4.41 -64.78 51.72
CA TRP A 513 4.92 -64.35 53.02
C TRP A 513 4.13 -63.29 53.70
#